data_12763784eec62477b16fed9cbeea53a3
#
_entry.id   12763784eec62477b16fed9cbeea53a3
#
_cell.length_a   1.000
_cell.length_b   1.000
_cell.length_c   1.000
_cell.angle_alpha   90.00
_cell.angle_beta   90.00
_cell.angle_gamma   90.00
#
_symmetry.space_group_name_H-M   'P 1'
#
loop_
_entity.id
_entity.type
_entity.pdbx_description
1 polymer ?
#
loop_
_entity_poly.entity_id
_entity_poly.type
_entity_poly.pdbx_seq_one_letter_code
_entity_poly.pdbx_strand_id
1 'polypeptide(L)'
;MPVITTKDGVDIFYKDWGKGQPIVFSHGWPLSADDWDTQMLFFLGHGYRVIAHDRRGHGRSTQVADGHDMDHYADDLAALTAYLDLKGAIHVGHSTGGGEVTRYLGRHGESRVAKAALISAVPPLMVKTPANPLGLPKQVFDGLQAQLAGNRSQFYRDLPAGPFYGYNRPGAKASEAVIANWWRQGMMGGAKAHYDGVVAFSQTDFTEDLKKISVPVLVMHSEDDQIVPYVASGPQSAKLLKNGTLKIYKDFPHGMPTTHAETINSDLLAFIKS
;
A
#
# COMPACT_ATOMS: atom_id res chain seq x y z
N MET A 1 19.86 9.62 -8.15
CA MET A 1 18.72 9.33 -7.29
C MET A 1 19.13 8.25 -6.31
N PRO A 2 18.75 8.28 -5.03
CA PRO A 2 19.13 7.22 -4.10
C PRO A 2 18.45 5.90 -4.49
N VAL A 3 19.26 4.85 -4.61
CA VAL A 3 18.83 3.48 -4.90
C VAL A 3 19.60 2.51 -4.01
N ILE A 4 19.00 1.37 -3.72
CA ILE A 4 19.71 0.18 -3.25
C ILE A 4 19.61 -0.90 -4.32
N THR A 5 20.63 -1.73 -4.44
CA THR A 5 20.58 -2.92 -5.29
C THR A 5 20.31 -4.15 -4.42
N THR A 6 19.26 -4.87 -4.71
CA THR A 6 18.87 -6.10 -4.01
C THR A 6 19.79 -7.27 -4.39
N LYS A 7 19.67 -8.41 -3.68
CA LYS A 7 20.51 -9.59 -3.95
C LYS A 7 20.34 -10.18 -5.35
N ASP A 8 19.17 -10.00 -5.94
CA ASP A 8 18.84 -10.45 -7.30
C ASP A 8 19.09 -9.37 -8.37
N GLY A 9 19.79 -8.27 -7.98
CA GLY A 9 20.27 -7.24 -8.92
C GLY A 9 19.23 -6.20 -9.31
N VAL A 10 18.14 -6.06 -8.54
CA VAL A 10 17.08 -5.06 -8.78
C VAL A 10 17.40 -3.79 -8.03
N ASP A 11 17.43 -2.65 -8.73
CA ASP A 11 17.59 -1.35 -8.10
C ASP A 11 16.24 -0.84 -7.60
N ILE A 12 16.15 -0.60 -6.29
CA ILE A 12 14.99 -0.05 -5.61
C ILE A 12 15.26 1.41 -5.28
N PHE A 13 14.51 2.30 -5.92
CA PHE A 13 14.53 3.73 -5.63
C PHE A 13 13.86 4.02 -4.29
N TYR A 14 14.41 4.97 -3.53
CA TYR A 14 13.78 5.45 -2.31
C TYR A 14 13.98 6.95 -2.07
N LYS A 15 13.10 7.54 -1.30
CA LYS A 15 13.23 8.85 -0.66
C LYS A 15 13.55 8.64 0.80
N ASP A 16 14.42 9.48 1.39
CA ASP A 16 14.81 9.40 2.80
C ASP A 16 15.10 10.82 3.31
N TRP A 17 14.22 11.37 4.11
CA TRP A 17 14.29 12.75 4.56
C TRP A 17 14.16 12.86 6.09
N GLY A 18 14.90 13.81 6.67
CA GLY A 18 14.83 14.13 8.08
C GLY A 18 15.67 13.23 8.98
N LYS A 19 15.33 13.29 10.27
CA LYS A 19 15.99 12.55 11.36
C LYS A 19 14.92 12.15 12.38
N GLY A 20 15.27 11.32 13.35
CA GLY A 20 14.35 10.83 14.39
C GLY A 20 13.84 9.44 14.11
N GLN A 21 12.72 9.05 14.73
CA GLN A 21 12.14 7.73 14.54
C GLN A 21 11.71 7.55 13.08
N PRO A 22 12.11 6.45 12.42
CA PRO A 22 11.80 6.25 11.01
C PRO A 22 10.34 5.82 10.81
N ILE A 23 9.70 6.42 9.78
CA ILE A 23 8.43 5.97 9.22
C ILE A 23 8.69 5.54 7.79
N VAL A 24 8.34 4.32 7.45
CA VAL A 24 8.52 3.73 6.12
C VAL A 24 7.15 3.57 5.46
N PHE A 25 6.99 4.14 4.28
CA PHE A 25 5.75 4.14 3.52
C PHE A 25 5.83 3.21 2.32
N SER A 26 4.89 2.26 2.24
CA SER A 26 4.69 1.33 1.13
C SER A 26 3.45 1.72 0.34
N HIS A 27 3.63 2.07 -0.95
CA HIS A 27 2.56 2.60 -1.81
C HIS A 27 1.58 1.54 -2.31
N GLY A 28 0.37 1.98 -2.71
CA GLY A 28 -0.63 1.18 -3.40
C GLY A 28 -0.26 0.89 -4.85
N TRP A 29 -0.88 -0.12 -5.45
CA TRP A 29 -0.78 -0.40 -6.87
C TRP A 29 -1.60 0.61 -7.68
N PRO A 30 -1.13 1.08 -8.84
CA PRO A 30 0.17 0.94 -9.52
C PRO A 30 1.07 2.18 -9.28
N LEU A 31 1.02 2.75 -8.08
CA LEU A 31 1.60 4.04 -7.73
C LEU A 31 3.11 3.97 -7.49
N SER A 32 3.65 4.94 -6.79
CA SER A 32 5.06 5.11 -6.46
C SER A 32 5.21 5.79 -5.09
N ALA A 33 6.43 6.00 -4.64
CA ALA A 33 6.74 6.79 -3.44
C ALA A 33 6.16 8.22 -3.47
N ASP A 34 5.85 8.74 -4.66
CA ASP A 34 5.29 10.09 -4.82
C ASP A 34 3.85 10.21 -4.29
N ASP A 35 3.14 9.09 -4.14
CA ASP A 35 1.80 9.07 -3.53
C ASP A 35 1.82 9.47 -2.06
N TRP A 36 2.98 9.32 -1.40
CA TRP A 36 3.17 9.62 0.01
C TRP A 36 3.72 11.01 0.31
N ASP A 37 3.92 11.89 -0.69
CA ASP A 37 4.58 13.19 -0.49
C ASP A 37 3.87 14.05 0.57
N THR A 38 2.54 14.04 0.61
CA THR A 38 1.76 14.79 1.61
C THR A 38 2.00 14.25 3.02
N GLN A 39 1.99 12.93 3.21
CA GLN A 39 2.27 12.30 4.50
C GLN A 39 3.73 12.51 4.91
N MET A 40 4.66 12.35 3.98
CA MET A 40 6.09 12.56 4.25
C MET A 40 6.37 13.98 4.73
N LEU A 41 5.83 15.00 4.06
CA LEU A 41 5.99 16.39 4.48
C LEU A 41 5.36 16.67 5.86
N PHE A 42 4.19 16.11 6.12
CA PHE A 42 3.52 16.23 7.42
C PHE A 42 4.38 15.63 8.54
N PHE A 43 4.82 14.39 8.41
CA PHE A 43 5.61 13.72 9.46
C PHE A 43 7.03 14.29 9.58
N LEU A 44 7.62 14.74 8.48
CA LEU A 44 8.89 15.49 8.50
C LEU A 44 8.77 16.75 9.37
N GLY A 45 7.66 17.51 9.21
CA GLY A 45 7.36 18.67 10.05
C GLY A 45 7.12 18.34 11.53
N HIS A 46 6.85 17.06 11.85
CA HIS A 46 6.70 16.57 13.24
C HIS A 46 7.95 15.92 13.82
N GLY A 47 9.10 15.99 13.11
CA GLY A 47 10.40 15.53 13.61
C GLY A 47 10.67 14.05 13.37
N TYR A 48 9.97 13.38 12.46
CA TYR A 48 10.25 12.01 12.06
C TYR A 48 11.21 11.95 10.87
N ARG A 49 11.97 10.86 10.76
CA ARG A 49 12.64 10.47 9.52
C ARG A 49 11.63 9.74 8.65
N VAL A 50 11.43 10.20 7.42
CA VAL A 50 10.41 9.66 6.51
C VAL A 50 11.05 9.02 5.31
N ILE A 51 10.70 7.76 5.06
CA ILE A 51 11.22 6.95 3.97
C ILE A 51 10.04 6.45 3.12
N ALA A 52 10.15 6.53 1.81
CA ALA A 52 9.21 5.89 0.88
C ALA A 52 10.00 5.33 -0.30
N HIS A 53 9.63 4.15 -0.78
CA HIS A 53 10.31 3.51 -1.91
C HIS A 53 9.33 3.26 -3.06
N ASP A 54 9.88 3.18 -4.26
CA ASP A 54 9.16 2.64 -5.41
C ASP A 54 9.37 1.13 -5.42
N ARG A 55 8.27 0.35 -5.33
CA ARG A 55 8.34 -1.12 -5.43
C ARG A 55 9.00 -1.54 -6.73
N ARG A 56 9.67 -2.71 -6.80
CA ARG A 56 10.20 -3.26 -8.07
C ARG A 56 9.15 -3.19 -9.18
N GLY A 57 9.57 -2.80 -10.38
CA GLY A 57 8.68 -2.62 -11.51
C GLY A 57 7.76 -1.39 -11.46
N HIS A 58 7.82 -0.59 -10.40
CA HIS A 58 7.03 0.64 -10.25
C HIS A 58 7.92 1.87 -10.24
N GLY A 59 7.37 3.00 -10.65
CA GLY A 59 8.04 4.30 -10.57
C GLY A 59 9.44 4.30 -11.18
N ARG A 60 10.45 4.61 -10.36
CA ARG A 60 11.86 4.75 -10.70
C ARG A 60 12.70 3.50 -10.44
N SER A 61 12.11 2.47 -9.81
CA SER A 61 12.77 1.18 -9.59
C SER A 61 12.89 0.39 -10.88
N THR A 62 13.85 -0.55 -10.94
CA THR A 62 14.11 -1.37 -12.13
C THR A 62 12.85 -2.11 -12.57
N GLN A 63 12.54 -2.02 -13.86
CA GLN A 63 11.45 -2.74 -14.51
C GLN A 63 11.94 -4.13 -14.94
N VAL A 64 11.85 -5.10 -14.02
CA VAL A 64 12.22 -6.50 -14.26
C VAL A 64 11.06 -7.29 -14.87
N ALA A 65 11.36 -8.42 -15.50
CA ALA A 65 10.36 -9.31 -16.08
C ALA A 65 9.62 -10.18 -15.03
N ASP A 66 10.27 -10.46 -13.90
CA ASP A 66 9.85 -11.44 -12.89
C ASP A 66 9.88 -10.86 -11.48
N GLY A 67 9.41 -11.65 -10.49
CA GLY A 67 9.45 -11.28 -9.08
C GLY A 67 8.37 -10.26 -8.68
N HIS A 68 7.27 -10.21 -9.42
CA HIS A 68 6.15 -9.33 -9.12
C HIS A 68 5.13 -10.02 -8.20
N ASP A 69 5.60 -10.46 -7.04
CA ASP A 69 4.80 -11.12 -6.00
C ASP A 69 5.13 -10.54 -4.61
N MET A 70 4.30 -10.87 -3.63
CA MET A 70 4.42 -10.31 -2.28
C MET A 70 5.68 -10.77 -1.54
N ASP A 71 6.24 -11.92 -1.88
CA ASP A 71 7.47 -12.41 -1.25
C ASP A 71 8.66 -11.55 -1.67
N HIS A 72 8.80 -11.27 -2.98
CA HIS A 72 9.84 -10.37 -3.49
C HIS A 72 9.66 -8.94 -3.00
N TYR A 73 8.42 -8.43 -2.93
CA TYR A 73 8.16 -7.09 -2.39
C TYR A 73 8.59 -6.98 -0.93
N ALA A 74 8.29 -7.99 -0.12
CA ALA A 74 8.72 -8.07 1.27
C ALA A 74 10.25 -8.20 1.43
N ASP A 75 10.89 -8.96 0.54
CA ASP A 75 12.36 -9.14 0.52
C ASP A 75 13.06 -7.81 0.14
N ASP A 76 12.51 -7.03 -0.81
CA ASP A 76 13.00 -5.70 -1.17
C ASP A 76 12.87 -4.71 0.00
N LEU A 77 11.72 -4.71 0.68
CA LEU A 77 11.50 -3.88 1.85
C LEU A 77 12.45 -4.26 2.99
N ALA A 78 12.74 -5.55 3.17
CA ALA A 78 13.72 -6.03 4.13
C ALA A 78 15.15 -5.58 3.77
N ALA A 79 15.51 -5.62 2.48
CA ALA A 79 16.80 -5.14 2.00
C ALA A 79 16.97 -3.63 2.25
N LEU A 80 15.93 -2.83 1.97
CA LEU A 80 15.94 -1.38 2.22
C LEU A 80 16.07 -1.07 3.72
N THR A 81 15.29 -1.73 4.56
CA THR A 81 15.31 -1.55 6.03
C THR A 81 16.69 -1.90 6.62
N ALA A 82 17.31 -2.97 6.12
CA ALA A 82 18.64 -3.39 6.54
C ALA A 82 19.73 -2.43 6.04
N TYR A 83 19.67 -2.00 4.78
CA TYR A 83 20.62 -1.07 4.19
C TYR A 83 20.67 0.27 4.93
N LEU A 84 19.49 0.81 5.29
CA LEU A 84 19.36 2.06 6.04
C LEU A 84 19.56 1.89 7.55
N ASP A 85 19.87 0.66 8.03
CA ASP A 85 19.97 0.26 9.45
C ASP A 85 18.80 0.79 10.30
N LEU A 86 17.57 0.67 9.80
CA LEU A 86 16.39 1.17 10.51
C LEU A 86 16.15 0.33 11.77
N LYS A 87 15.84 1.02 12.87
CA LYS A 87 15.52 0.42 14.18
C LYS A 87 14.27 1.08 14.75
N GLY A 88 13.38 0.28 15.30
CA GLY A 88 12.10 0.77 15.84
C GLY A 88 11.28 1.55 14.81
N ALA A 89 11.31 1.10 13.54
CA ALA A 89 10.61 1.76 12.45
C ALA A 89 9.09 1.57 12.56
N ILE A 90 8.35 2.55 12.04
CA ILE A 90 6.92 2.47 11.86
C ILE A 90 6.66 2.19 10.39
N HIS A 91 5.99 1.09 10.06
CA HIS A 91 5.65 0.75 8.68
C HIS A 91 4.21 1.11 8.36
N VAL A 92 4.00 1.91 7.33
CA VAL A 92 2.67 2.36 6.88
C VAL A 92 2.45 1.87 5.45
N GLY A 93 1.42 1.06 5.24
CA GLY A 93 1.10 0.53 3.92
C GLY A 93 -0.32 0.87 3.48
N HIS A 94 -0.46 1.37 2.25
CA HIS A 94 -1.76 1.63 1.63
C HIS A 94 -2.07 0.54 0.61
N SER A 95 -3.28 -0.01 0.64
CA SER A 95 -3.75 -0.96 -0.37
C SER A 95 -2.80 -2.16 -0.53
N THR A 96 -2.22 -2.38 -1.71
CA THR A 96 -1.16 -3.37 -1.98
C THR A 96 0.05 -3.20 -1.05
N GLY A 97 0.40 -1.95 -0.71
CA GLY A 97 1.48 -1.66 0.24
C GLY A 97 1.20 -2.17 1.65
N GLY A 98 -0.08 -2.27 2.06
CA GLY A 98 -0.47 -2.94 3.30
C GLY A 98 -0.22 -4.45 3.25
N GLY A 99 -0.40 -5.08 2.08
CA GLY A 99 0.00 -6.47 1.84
C GLY A 99 1.51 -6.67 1.94
N GLU A 100 2.29 -5.78 1.32
CA GLU A 100 3.74 -5.77 1.41
C GLU A 100 4.24 -5.66 2.86
N VAL A 101 3.71 -4.71 3.65
CA VAL A 101 4.04 -4.57 5.07
C VAL A 101 3.66 -5.82 5.86
N THR A 102 2.48 -6.37 5.62
CA THR A 102 2.02 -7.60 6.30
C THR A 102 2.93 -8.78 5.99
N ARG A 103 3.29 -8.99 4.70
CA ARG A 103 4.20 -10.06 4.28
C ARG A 103 5.61 -9.84 4.81
N TYR A 104 6.11 -8.60 4.86
CA TYR A 104 7.40 -8.26 5.45
C TYR A 104 7.45 -8.66 6.94
N LEU A 105 6.45 -8.27 7.73
CA LEU A 105 6.38 -8.63 9.15
C LEU A 105 6.26 -10.15 9.36
N GLY A 106 5.41 -10.81 8.58
CA GLY A 106 5.19 -12.26 8.68
C GLY A 106 6.40 -13.12 8.28
N ARG A 107 7.23 -12.62 7.33
CA ARG A 107 8.35 -13.33 6.72
C ARG A 107 9.70 -12.97 7.34
N HIS A 108 9.95 -11.69 7.63
CA HIS A 108 11.24 -11.19 8.14
C HIS A 108 11.22 -10.87 9.64
N GLY A 109 10.03 -10.91 10.25
CA GLY A 109 9.85 -10.64 11.67
C GLY A 109 9.84 -9.16 12.03
N GLU A 110 9.82 -8.89 13.33
CA GLU A 110 9.52 -7.56 13.89
C GLU A 110 10.72 -6.87 14.55
N SER A 111 11.92 -7.46 14.49
CA SER A 111 13.11 -6.97 15.26
C SER A 111 13.50 -5.52 14.96
N ARG A 112 13.08 -4.98 13.80
CA ARG A 112 13.35 -3.61 13.37
C ARG A 112 12.11 -2.70 13.45
N VAL A 113 10.97 -3.23 13.91
CA VAL A 113 9.66 -2.58 13.81
C VAL A 113 9.10 -2.25 15.19
N ALA A 114 8.64 -1.02 15.38
CA ALA A 114 7.93 -0.61 16.58
C ALA A 114 6.40 -0.74 16.44
N LYS A 115 5.86 -0.31 15.31
CA LYS A 115 4.42 -0.28 15.02
C LYS A 115 4.18 -0.44 13.51
N ALA A 116 2.95 -0.79 13.13
CA ALA A 116 2.53 -0.74 11.74
C ALA A 116 1.14 -0.11 11.57
N ALA A 117 0.85 0.42 10.37
CA ALA A 117 -0.48 0.89 10.00
C ALA A 117 -0.85 0.37 8.61
N LEU A 118 -2.06 -0.17 8.49
CA LEU A 118 -2.62 -0.74 7.27
C LEU A 118 -3.82 0.11 6.85
N ILE A 119 -3.70 0.85 5.74
CA ILE A 119 -4.71 1.80 5.27
C ILE A 119 -5.39 1.24 4.02
N SER A 120 -6.70 1.01 4.05
CA SER A 120 -7.45 0.42 2.92
C SER A 120 -6.73 -0.78 2.30
N ALA A 121 -6.13 -1.60 3.17
CA ALA A 121 -5.15 -2.61 2.78
C ALA A 121 -5.80 -3.90 2.24
N VAL A 122 -5.09 -4.63 1.39
CA VAL A 122 -5.58 -5.86 0.75
C VAL A 122 -5.68 -7.11 1.66
N PRO A 123 -4.91 -7.25 2.77
CA PRO A 123 -5.07 -8.40 3.67
C PRO A 123 -6.47 -8.51 4.31
N PRO A 124 -6.93 -9.72 4.68
CA PRO A 124 -6.17 -10.99 4.61
C PRO A 124 -6.14 -11.66 3.25
N LEU A 125 -7.16 -11.48 2.39
CA LEU A 125 -7.23 -12.06 1.06
C LEU A 125 -8.32 -11.36 0.26
N MET A 126 -8.00 -10.89 -0.96
CA MET A 126 -9.01 -10.20 -1.78
C MET A 126 -9.88 -11.16 -2.60
N VAL A 127 -9.28 -12.21 -3.17
CA VAL A 127 -10.05 -13.14 -4.02
C VAL A 127 -10.98 -14.01 -3.19
N LYS A 128 -12.18 -14.23 -3.73
CA LYS A 128 -13.17 -15.14 -3.15
C LYS A 128 -12.70 -16.58 -3.25
N THR A 129 -12.67 -17.27 -2.11
CA THR A 129 -12.39 -18.72 -2.00
C THR A 129 -13.35 -19.33 -0.99
N PRO A 130 -13.41 -20.67 -0.86
CA PRO A 130 -14.17 -21.30 0.22
C PRO A 130 -13.77 -20.78 1.63
N ALA A 131 -12.48 -20.47 1.83
CA ALA A 131 -11.95 -19.91 3.08
C ALA A 131 -12.20 -18.39 3.22
N ASN A 132 -12.44 -17.68 2.11
CA ASN A 132 -12.76 -16.25 2.08
C ASN A 132 -14.05 -16.00 1.26
N PRO A 133 -15.22 -16.32 1.79
CA PRO A 133 -16.49 -16.15 1.06
C PRO A 133 -16.88 -14.68 0.82
N LEU A 134 -16.28 -13.75 1.55
CA LEU A 134 -16.52 -12.31 1.44
C LEU A 134 -15.66 -11.63 0.36
N GLY A 135 -14.68 -12.34 -0.20
CA GLY A 135 -13.79 -11.83 -1.23
C GLY A 135 -14.49 -11.57 -2.56
N LEU A 136 -13.80 -10.87 -3.46
CA LEU A 136 -14.28 -10.59 -4.80
C LEU A 136 -14.08 -11.80 -5.73
N PRO A 137 -15.01 -12.06 -6.66
CA PRO A 137 -14.83 -13.09 -7.68
C PRO A 137 -13.53 -12.89 -8.48
N LYS A 138 -12.83 -13.99 -8.82
CA LYS A 138 -11.58 -13.94 -9.60
C LYS A 138 -11.74 -13.16 -10.92
N GLN A 139 -12.91 -13.23 -11.54
CA GLN A 139 -13.24 -12.52 -12.78
C GLN A 139 -13.07 -10.99 -12.69
N VAL A 140 -13.23 -10.40 -11.49
CA VAL A 140 -12.96 -8.97 -11.28
C VAL A 140 -11.49 -8.66 -11.56
N PHE A 141 -10.59 -9.47 -11.04
CA PHE A 141 -9.14 -9.31 -11.23
C PHE A 141 -8.69 -9.67 -12.64
N ASP A 142 -9.27 -10.70 -13.25
CA ASP A 142 -9.05 -11.03 -14.67
C ASP A 142 -9.47 -9.85 -15.56
N GLY A 143 -10.55 -9.16 -15.21
CA GLY A 143 -11.02 -7.95 -15.89
C GLY A 143 -10.04 -6.77 -15.76
N LEU A 144 -9.42 -6.59 -14.58
CA LEU A 144 -8.36 -5.59 -14.41
C LEU A 144 -7.14 -5.89 -15.31
N GLN A 145 -6.71 -7.16 -15.35
CA GLN A 145 -5.61 -7.58 -16.23
C GLN A 145 -5.95 -7.36 -17.71
N ALA A 146 -7.18 -7.64 -18.12
CA ALA A 146 -7.62 -7.41 -19.50
C ALA A 146 -7.60 -5.91 -19.88
N GLN A 147 -8.02 -5.02 -18.97
CA GLN A 147 -7.94 -3.57 -19.17
C GLN A 147 -6.50 -3.08 -19.29
N LEU A 148 -5.58 -3.60 -18.45
CA LEU A 148 -4.15 -3.31 -18.55
C LEU A 148 -3.56 -3.75 -19.88
N ALA A 149 -3.89 -4.94 -20.33
CA ALA A 149 -3.41 -5.48 -21.61
C ALA A 149 -4.00 -4.74 -22.82
N GLY A 150 -5.22 -4.21 -22.70
CA GLY A 150 -5.90 -3.48 -23.76
C GLY A 150 -5.41 -2.03 -23.88
N ASN A 151 -5.81 -1.19 -22.94
CA ASN A 151 -5.44 0.24 -22.93
C ASN A 151 -5.13 0.70 -21.50
N ARG A 152 -3.92 0.43 -21.05
CA ARG A 152 -3.42 0.82 -19.73
C ARG A 152 -3.55 2.31 -19.47
N SER A 153 -3.27 3.13 -20.47
CA SER A 153 -3.31 4.59 -20.32
C SER A 153 -4.73 5.09 -20.01
N GLN A 154 -5.74 4.58 -20.73
CA GLN A 154 -7.14 4.94 -20.48
C GLN A 154 -7.60 4.39 -19.12
N PHE A 155 -7.29 3.13 -18.82
CA PHE A 155 -7.66 2.53 -17.53
C PHE A 155 -7.12 3.35 -16.35
N TYR A 156 -5.87 3.85 -16.44
CA TYR A 156 -5.28 4.69 -15.40
C TYR A 156 -5.85 6.11 -15.33
N ARG A 157 -6.61 6.54 -16.33
CA ARG A 157 -7.40 7.78 -16.24
C ARG A 157 -8.76 7.51 -15.60
N ASP A 158 -9.41 6.40 -15.94
CA ASP A 158 -10.76 6.10 -15.52
C ASP A 158 -10.85 5.70 -14.04
N LEU A 159 -9.90 4.89 -13.56
CA LEU A 159 -9.92 4.38 -12.19
C LEU A 159 -9.85 5.50 -11.12
N PRO A 160 -8.91 6.46 -11.18
CA PRO A 160 -8.88 7.59 -10.25
C PRO A 160 -9.99 8.63 -10.51
N ALA A 161 -10.49 8.78 -11.74
CA ALA A 161 -11.63 9.63 -12.05
C ALA A 161 -12.95 9.07 -11.51
N GLY A 162 -12.96 7.83 -11.06
CA GLY A 162 -14.13 7.12 -10.57
C GLY A 162 -13.95 6.61 -9.14
N PRO A 163 -13.94 5.27 -8.95
CA PRO A 163 -14.07 4.65 -7.63
C PRO A 163 -12.86 4.83 -6.71
N PHE A 164 -11.64 5.02 -7.24
CA PHE A 164 -10.43 5.09 -6.41
C PHE A 164 -10.48 6.29 -5.44
N TYR A 165 -10.85 7.47 -5.94
CA TYR A 165 -11.01 8.69 -5.14
C TYR A 165 -12.48 9.01 -4.83
N GLY A 166 -13.42 8.14 -5.21
CA GLY A 166 -14.86 8.36 -5.00
C GLY A 166 -15.45 9.50 -5.83
N TYR A 167 -14.80 9.88 -6.93
CA TYR A 167 -15.26 10.94 -7.79
C TYR A 167 -16.51 10.57 -8.63
N ASN A 168 -16.86 9.28 -8.64
CA ASN A 168 -18.12 8.77 -9.20
C ASN A 168 -19.34 8.96 -8.27
N ARG A 169 -19.16 9.52 -7.07
CA ARG A 169 -20.24 9.71 -6.10
C ARG A 169 -21.04 10.98 -6.41
N PRO A 170 -22.35 11.03 -6.09
CA PRO A 170 -23.15 12.25 -6.24
C PRO A 170 -22.53 13.42 -5.46
N GLY A 171 -22.36 14.55 -6.14
CA GLY A 171 -21.81 15.79 -5.54
C GLY A 171 -20.29 15.80 -5.35
N ALA A 172 -19.57 14.73 -5.70
CA ALA A 172 -18.13 14.72 -5.63
C ALA A 172 -17.49 15.74 -6.58
N LYS A 173 -16.46 16.42 -6.09
CA LYS A 173 -15.68 17.38 -6.89
C LYS A 173 -14.38 16.73 -7.32
N ALA A 174 -14.33 16.25 -8.56
CA ALA A 174 -13.12 15.65 -9.12
C ALA A 174 -12.01 16.70 -9.25
N SER A 175 -10.77 16.27 -8.92
CA SER A 175 -9.56 17.07 -9.13
C SER A 175 -8.77 16.48 -10.29
N GLU A 176 -8.76 17.20 -11.41
CA GLU A 176 -7.99 16.80 -12.60
C GLU A 176 -6.48 16.67 -12.30
N ALA A 177 -5.95 17.49 -11.39
CA ALA A 177 -4.56 17.42 -10.98
C ALA A 177 -4.24 16.12 -10.22
N VAL A 178 -5.15 15.67 -9.33
CA VAL A 178 -5.02 14.41 -8.59
C VAL A 178 -5.12 13.23 -9.56
N ILE A 179 -6.10 13.25 -10.47
CA ILE A 179 -6.28 12.22 -11.51
C ILE A 179 -5.02 12.14 -12.40
N ALA A 180 -4.51 13.28 -12.84
CA ALA A 180 -3.30 13.35 -13.69
C ALA A 180 -2.05 12.85 -12.95
N ASN A 181 -1.90 13.16 -11.65
CA ASN A 181 -0.80 12.66 -10.84
C ASN A 181 -0.85 11.14 -10.65
N TRP A 182 -2.04 10.58 -10.41
CA TRP A 182 -2.25 9.14 -10.34
C TRP A 182 -1.88 8.45 -11.66
N TRP A 183 -2.39 8.99 -12.77
CA TRP A 183 -2.06 8.52 -14.13
C TRP A 183 -0.56 8.56 -14.42
N ARG A 184 0.10 9.68 -14.09
CA ARG A 184 1.55 9.85 -14.25
C ARG A 184 2.32 8.75 -13.53
N GLN A 185 1.99 8.51 -12.25
CA GLN A 185 2.63 7.49 -11.45
C GLN A 185 2.42 6.09 -12.03
N GLY A 186 1.19 5.74 -12.40
CA GLY A 186 0.89 4.48 -13.05
C GLY A 186 1.62 4.29 -14.38
N MET A 187 1.75 5.34 -15.20
CA MET A 187 2.45 5.26 -16.49
C MET A 187 3.97 5.17 -16.35
N MET A 188 4.57 5.63 -15.24
CA MET A 188 5.99 5.47 -14.95
C MET A 188 6.41 4.02 -14.73
N GLY A 189 5.55 3.20 -14.17
CA GLY A 189 5.86 1.79 -13.88
C GLY A 189 5.75 0.88 -15.11
N GLY A 190 6.31 -0.32 -14.98
CA GLY A 190 6.31 -1.35 -16.03
C GLY A 190 4.96 -2.01 -16.22
N ALA A 191 4.54 -2.19 -17.48
CA ALA A 191 3.28 -2.85 -17.80
C ALA A 191 3.21 -4.28 -17.26
N LYS A 192 4.32 -5.03 -17.35
CA LYS A 192 4.42 -6.42 -16.84
C LYS A 192 4.27 -6.47 -15.32
N ALA A 193 4.97 -5.58 -14.60
CA ALA A 193 4.89 -5.48 -13.15
C ALA A 193 3.47 -5.16 -12.66
N HIS A 194 2.79 -4.27 -13.35
CA HIS A 194 1.40 -3.93 -12.99
C HIS A 194 0.43 -5.05 -13.32
N TYR A 195 0.64 -5.75 -14.44
CA TYR A 195 -0.19 -6.88 -14.84
C TYR A 195 -0.08 -8.06 -13.85
N ASP A 196 1.16 -8.44 -13.49
CA ASP A 196 1.42 -9.50 -12.51
C ASP A 196 1.04 -9.07 -11.08
N GLY A 197 1.24 -7.79 -10.77
CA GLY A 197 0.87 -7.19 -9.50
C GLY A 197 -0.61 -7.39 -9.15
N VAL A 198 -1.50 -7.50 -10.16
CA VAL A 198 -2.91 -7.84 -9.92
C VAL A 198 -3.03 -9.21 -9.26
N VAL A 199 -2.27 -10.21 -9.69
CA VAL A 199 -2.23 -11.54 -9.06
C VAL A 199 -1.65 -11.43 -7.65
N ALA A 200 -0.54 -10.71 -7.50
CA ALA A 200 0.13 -10.52 -6.22
C ALA A 200 -0.81 -9.98 -5.14
N PHE A 201 -1.49 -8.86 -5.39
CA PHE A 201 -2.34 -8.25 -4.37
C PHE A 201 -3.68 -8.97 -4.18
N SER A 202 -4.18 -9.68 -5.19
CA SER A 202 -5.51 -10.28 -5.11
C SER A 202 -5.52 -11.73 -4.62
N GLN A 203 -4.47 -12.51 -4.90
CA GLN A 203 -4.44 -13.94 -4.65
C GLN A 203 -3.46 -14.37 -3.54
N THR A 204 -2.67 -13.45 -2.99
CA THR A 204 -1.82 -13.76 -1.83
C THR A 204 -2.68 -13.84 -0.57
N ASP A 205 -2.60 -14.96 0.13
CA ASP A 205 -3.22 -15.14 1.45
C ASP A 205 -2.24 -14.67 2.54
N PHE A 206 -2.64 -13.65 3.29
CA PHE A 206 -1.88 -13.06 4.41
C PHE A 206 -2.39 -13.54 5.77
N THR A 207 -3.29 -14.49 5.84
CA THR A 207 -3.92 -14.95 7.09
C THR A 207 -2.88 -15.37 8.11
N GLU A 208 -1.92 -16.19 7.72
CA GLU A 208 -0.87 -16.66 8.62
C GLU A 208 0.17 -15.57 8.96
N ASP A 209 0.39 -14.62 8.07
CA ASP A 209 1.27 -13.47 8.36
C ASP A 209 0.65 -12.58 9.44
N LEU A 210 -0.63 -12.22 9.30
CA LEU A 210 -1.36 -11.41 10.28
C LEU A 210 -1.35 -12.04 11.68
N LYS A 211 -1.54 -13.36 11.78
CA LYS A 211 -1.51 -14.08 13.06
C LYS A 211 -0.14 -14.06 13.76
N LYS A 212 0.94 -13.93 13.00
CA LYS A 212 2.31 -13.84 13.56
C LYS A 212 2.59 -12.47 14.17
N ILE A 213 2.02 -11.40 13.61
CA ILE A 213 2.30 -10.01 13.97
C ILE A 213 1.89 -9.74 15.43
N SER A 214 2.85 -9.24 16.22
CA SER A 214 2.70 -8.93 17.64
C SER A 214 2.91 -7.46 18.00
N VAL A 215 3.58 -6.68 17.15
CA VAL A 215 3.65 -5.22 17.33
C VAL A 215 2.26 -4.59 17.23
N PRO A 216 2.02 -3.41 17.83
CA PRO A 216 0.77 -2.68 17.64
C PRO A 216 0.52 -2.37 16.17
N VAL A 217 -0.68 -2.66 15.68
CA VAL A 217 -1.09 -2.37 14.29
C VAL A 217 -2.39 -1.57 14.28
N LEU A 218 -2.37 -0.41 13.63
CA LEU A 218 -3.57 0.36 13.31
C LEU A 218 -4.11 -0.07 11.95
N VAL A 219 -5.32 -0.59 11.91
CA VAL A 219 -6.05 -0.89 10.67
C VAL A 219 -7.04 0.22 10.40
N MET A 220 -6.82 0.98 9.34
CA MET A 220 -7.64 2.12 8.93
C MET A 220 -8.40 1.76 7.66
N HIS A 221 -9.74 1.70 7.72
CA HIS A 221 -10.54 1.30 6.56
C HIS A 221 -11.86 2.05 6.51
N SER A 222 -12.33 2.37 5.32
CA SER A 222 -13.65 2.97 5.14
C SER A 222 -14.70 1.91 4.79
N GLU A 223 -15.90 2.04 5.37
CA GLU A 223 -17.05 1.21 5.00
C GLU A 223 -17.46 1.38 3.53
N ASP A 224 -17.08 2.50 2.92
CA ASP A 224 -17.44 2.89 1.55
C ASP A 224 -16.26 2.79 0.56
N ASP A 225 -15.26 1.96 0.88
CA ASP A 225 -14.16 1.64 -0.03
C ASP A 225 -14.67 0.80 -1.20
N GLN A 226 -14.65 1.39 -2.41
CA GLN A 226 -15.14 0.76 -3.64
C GLN A 226 -14.09 -0.11 -4.35
N ILE A 227 -12.85 -0.16 -3.83
CA ILE A 227 -11.73 -0.91 -4.42
C ILE A 227 -11.41 -2.15 -3.60
N VAL A 228 -11.19 -1.98 -2.28
CA VAL A 228 -10.95 -3.08 -1.35
C VAL A 228 -12.15 -3.20 -0.43
N PRO A 229 -13.00 -4.22 -0.59
CA PRO A 229 -14.22 -4.34 0.19
C PRO A 229 -13.94 -4.37 1.68
N TYR A 230 -14.46 -3.40 2.41
CA TYR A 230 -14.30 -3.27 3.86
C TYR A 230 -14.58 -4.57 4.60
N VAL A 231 -15.70 -5.22 4.30
CA VAL A 231 -16.15 -6.44 5.01
C VAL A 231 -15.20 -7.63 4.88
N ALA A 232 -14.43 -7.68 3.77
CA ALA A 232 -13.48 -8.75 3.49
C ALA A 232 -12.05 -8.44 3.96
N SER A 233 -11.76 -7.18 4.35
CA SER A 233 -10.40 -6.73 4.66
C SER A 233 -10.25 -6.19 6.08
N GLY A 234 -10.52 -4.91 6.32
CA GLY A 234 -10.18 -4.22 7.57
C GLY A 234 -10.60 -4.96 8.84
N PRO A 235 -11.90 -5.28 9.01
CA PRO A 235 -12.36 -6.02 10.20
C PRO A 235 -11.76 -7.42 10.32
N GLN A 236 -11.52 -8.11 9.21
CA GLN A 236 -10.93 -9.45 9.23
C GLN A 236 -9.45 -9.39 9.61
N SER A 237 -8.70 -8.44 9.06
CA SER A 237 -7.30 -8.21 9.43
C SER A 237 -7.16 -7.87 10.91
N ALA A 238 -7.98 -6.95 11.43
CA ALA A 238 -7.95 -6.57 12.84
C ALA A 238 -8.23 -7.73 13.80
N LYS A 239 -9.11 -8.68 13.41
CA LYS A 239 -9.39 -9.89 14.19
C LYS A 239 -8.24 -10.89 14.21
N LEU A 240 -7.44 -10.96 13.16
CA LEU A 240 -6.32 -11.90 13.03
C LEU A 240 -5.06 -11.40 13.76
N LEU A 241 -4.87 -10.10 13.84
CA LEU A 241 -3.75 -9.46 14.51
C LEU A 241 -3.82 -9.67 16.03
N LYS A 242 -2.67 -9.95 16.67
CA LYS A 242 -2.58 -10.07 18.15
C LYS A 242 -2.82 -8.74 18.85
N ASN A 243 -2.42 -7.63 18.21
CA ASN A 243 -2.46 -6.28 18.78
C ASN A 243 -3.00 -5.27 17.76
N GLY A 244 -4.15 -5.61 17.15
CA GLY A 244 -4.80 -4.84 16.12
C GLY A 244 -5.83 -3.85 16.67
N THR A 245 -5.76 -2.60 16.25
CA THR A 245 -6.80 -1.58 16.51
C THR A 245 -7.45 -1.22 15.19
N LEU A 246 -8.77 -1.38 15.09
CA LEU A 246 -9.53 -1.00 13.88
C LEU A 246 -10.09 0.42 14.04
N LYS A 247 -9.77 1.29 13.08
CA LYS A 247 -10.39 2.59 12.91
C LYS A 247 -11.21 2.61 11.62
N ILE A 248 -12.51 2.88 11.77
CA ILE A 248 -13.48 2.85 10.68
C ILE A 248 -13.79 4.27 10.25
N TYR A 249 -13.84 4.50 8.94
CA TYR A 249 -14.27 5.76 8.34
C TYR A 249 -15.58 5.56 7.58
N LYS A 250 -16.41 6.60 7.56
CA LYS A 250 -17.64 6.66 6.75
C LYS A 250 -17.40 7.59 5.58
N ASP A 251 -17.92 7.20 4.43
CA ASP A 251 -17.91 8.03 3.21
C ASP A 251 -16.50 8.38 2.67
N PHE A 252 -15.42 7.76 3.18
CA PHE A 252 -14.07 7.95 2.63
C PHE A 252 -13.85 7.00 1.46
N PRO A 253 -13.21 7.46 0.37
CA PRO A 253 -12.85 6.58 -0.75
C PRO A 253 -11.60 5.76 -0.45
N HIS A 254 -11.26 4.82 -1.33
CA HIS A 254 -10.04 4.02 -1.24
C HIS A 254 -8.77 4.88 -1.11
N GLY A 255 -8.67 5.92 -1.93
CA GLY A 255 -7.55 6.87 -1.91
C GLY A 255 -7.64 7.91 -0.79
N MET A 256 -8.17 7.56 0.38
CA MET A 256 -8.32 8.47 1.51
C MET A 256 -7.01 9.10 2.03
N PRO A 257 -5.80 8.52 1.89
CA PRO A 257 -4.58 9.23 2.24
C PRO A 257 -4.38 10.52 1.45
N THR A 258 -4.89 10.59 0.22
CA THR A 258 -4.83 11.78 -0.64
C THR A 258 -6.03 12.70 -0.40
N THR A 259 -7.26 12.15 -0.40
CA THR A 259 -8.48 12.98 -0.35
C THR A 259 -8.83 13.48 1.05
N HIS A 260 -8.40 12.78 2.08
CA HIS A 260 -8.67 13.08 3.50
C HIS A 260 -7.36 13.11 4.32
N ALA A 261 -6.28 13.65 3.71
CA ALA A 261 -4.93 13.61 4.26
C ALA A 261 -4.84 14.17 5.69
N GLU A 262 -5.55 15.25 6.01
CA GLU A 262 -5.55 15.85 7.35
C GLU A 262 -6.02 14.87 8.42
N THR A 263 -7.16 14.21 8.18
CA THR A 263 -7.73 13.23 9.13
C THR A 263 -6.82 12.01 9.25
N ILE A 264 -6.36 11.45 8.12
CA ILE A 264 -5.49 10.27 8.11
C ILE A 264 -4.17 10.55 8.81
N ASN A 265 -3.55 11.70 8.54
CA ASN A 265 -2.29 12.11 9.17
C ASN A 265 -2.43 12.30 10.69
N SER A 266 -3.53 12.94 11.12
CA SER A 266 -3.80 13.17 12.55
C SER A 266 -4.00 11.85 13.29
N ASP A 267 -4.73 10.92 12.71
CA ASP A 267 -5.00 9.61 13.32
C ASP A 267 -3.75 8.73 13.37
N LEU A 268 -2.94 8.74 12.30
CA LEU A 268 -1.64 8.09 12.30
C LEU A 268 -0.71 8.67 13.36
N LEU A 269 -0.65 10.00 13.48
CA LEU A 269 0.20 10.67 14.46
C LEU A 269 -0.22 10.32 15.89
N ALA A 270 -1.53 10.29 16.17
CA ALA A 270 -2.06 9.87 17.47
C ALA A 270 -1.66 8.43 17.81
N PHE A 271 -1.80 7.50 16.86
CA PHE A 271 -1.38 6.11 17.03
C PHE A 271 0.13 5.97 17.23
N ILE A 272 0.93 6.73 16.48
CA ILE A 272 2.39 6.68 16.58
C ILE A 272 2.85 7.11 17.99
N LYS A 273 2.20 8.12 18.56
CA LYS A 273 2.53 8.68 19.88
C LYS A 273 1.96 7.89 21.07
N SER A 274 0.96 7.01 20.86
CA SER A 274 0.44 6.14 21.90
C SER A 274 1.43 5.04 22.23
#